data_a30715d161e2d57084911c6891a6579c
#
_entry.id   a30715d161e2d57084911c6891a6579c
#
_cell.length_a   1.000
_cell.length_b   1.000
_cell.length_c   1.000
_cell.angle_alpha   90.00
_cell.angle_beta   90.00
_cell.angle_gamma   90.00
#
_symmetry.space_group_name_H-M   'P 1'
#
loop_
_entity.id
_entity.type
_entity.pdbx_description
1 polymer ?
#
loop_
_entity_poly.entity_id
_entity_poly.type
_entity_poly.pdbx_seq_one_letter_code
_entity_poly.pdbx_strand_id
1 'polypeptide(L)'
;MTRHDEMMNFLNNHLSTEFSIASLAADASFRRYYRIHVKLDEHDKDEMTYLLMDAPPDKERVTEFVAVAGIISDALNVPNIIAQDITKGFLLLQDFGTTEFSHLIKDDKENMALYYQQAYETLIKLQNLDTNVDLPAYDDDKLNDEMNLFSQWFLPYINVVLTADDELLWEQLKKQVITDVQNQPKVIVHRDYHSRNLMQDKASD
;
A
#
# COMPACT_ATOMS: atom_id res chain seq x y z
N MET A 1 0.89 -12.49 27.09
CA MET A 1 1.80 -12.56 25.94
C MET A 1 1.87 -11.17 25.37
N THR A 2 3.05 -10.61 25.18
CA THR A 2 3.19 -9.28 24.57
C THR A 2 3.04 -9.36 23.05
N ARG A 3 2.79 -8.24 22.36
CA ARG A 3 2.74 -8.20 20.89
C ARG A 3 4.05 -8.69 20.25
N HIS A 4 5.17 -8.37 20.89
CA HIS A 4 6.49 -8.88 20.48
C HIS A 4 6.58 -10.41 20.61
N ASP A 5 6.08 -11.00 21.70
CA ASP A 5 6.10 -12.47 21.88
C ASP A 5 5.25 -13.16 20.81
N GLU A 6 4.11 -12.59 20.45
CA GLU A 6 3.22 -13.10 19.38
C GLU A 6 3.92 -13.07 18.03
N MET A 7 4.58 -11.96 17.72
CA MET A 7 5.38 -11.79 16.51
C MET A 7 6.51 -12.82 16.40
N MET A 8 7.27 -13.00 17.49
CA MET A 8 8.35 -13.99 17.54
C MET A 8 7.82 -15.42 17.37
N ASN A 9 6.70 -15.75 18.00
CA ASN A 9 6.06 -17.05 17.83
C ASN A 9 5.60 -17.27 16.38
N PHE A 10 5.03 -16.24 15.73
CA PHE A 10 4.64 -16.32 14.32
C PHE A 10 5.85 -16.59 13.43
N LEU A 11 6.93 -15.83 13.59
CA LEU A 11 8.16 -16.03 12.81
C LEU A 11 8.79 -17.40 13.02
N ASN A 12 8.93 -17.83 14.27
CA ASN A 12 9.52 -19.16 14.62
C ASN A 12 8.69 -20.34 14.08
N ASN A 13 7.39 -20.16 13.88
CA ASN A 13 6.53 -21.20 13.29
C ASN A 13 6.67 -21.31 11.76
N HIS A 14 7.18 -20.27 11.10
CA HIS A 14 7.25 -20.23 9.63
C HIS A 14 8.67 -20.18 9.08
N LEU A 15 9.66 -19.84 9.91
CA LEU A 15 11.07 -19.81 9.55
C LEU A 15 11.81 -20.87 10.36
N SER A 16 12.44 -21.82 9.67
CA SER A 16 13.15 -22.96 10.27
C SER A 16 14.62 -22.67 10.59
N THR A 17 15.12 -21.49 10.23
CA THR A 17 16.52 -21.08 10.38
C THR A 17 16.63 -19.85 11.28
N GLU A 18 17.85 -19.57 11.77
CA GLU A 18 18.11 -18.33 12.50
C GLU A 18 17.84 -17.11 11.64
N PHE A 19 17.26 -16.10 12.24
CA PHE A 19 16.97 -14.82 11.59
C PHE A 19 17.25 -13.63 12.50
N SER A 20 17.45 -12.47 11.91
CA SER A 20 17.49 -11.19 12.60
C SER A 20 16.36 -10.28 12.11
N ILE A 21 15.97 -9.29 12.91
CA ILE A 21 14.84 -8.39 12.65
C ILE A 21 15.34 -6.96 12.63
N ALA A 22 15.08 -6.24 11.54
CA ALA A 22 15.33 -4.82 11.41
C ALA A 22 14.01 -4.07 11.27
N SER A 23 13.74 -3.08 12.13
CA SER A 23 12.55 -2.24 12.00
C SER A 23 12.69 -1.32 10.80
N LEU A 24 11.65 -1.21 9.99
CA LEU A 24 11.57 -0.22 8.92
C LEU A 24 10.90 1.07 9.43
N ALA A 25 11.12 2.17 8.70
CA ALA A 25 10.48 3.44 9.03
C ALA A 25 8.95 3.27 9.01
N ALA A 26 8.29 3.78 10.04
CA ALA A 26 6.83 3.78 10.11
C ALA A 26 6.26 4.81 9.12
N ASP A 27 5.21 4.43 8.41
CA ASP A 27 4.40 5.34 7.62
C ASP A 27 3.21 5.87 8.46
N ALA A 28 2.39 6.72 7.89
CA ALA A 28 1.20 7.31 8.55
C ALA A 28 0.05 6.30 8.84
N SER A 29 0.37 5.03 8.98
CA SER A 29 -0.54 3.90 9.24
C SER A 29 -0.23 3.28 10.59
N PHE A 30 -1.17 2.52 11.15
CA PHE A 30 -0.93 1.70 12.34
C PHE A 30 -0.14 0.43 12.04
N ARG A 31 0.13 0.13 10.77
CA ARG A 31 0.96 -0.99 10.33
C ARG A 31 2.42 -0.69 10.63
N ARG A 32 3.12 -1.72 11.09
CA ARG A 32 4.57 -1.67 11.26
C ARG A 32 5.20 -2.71 10.35
N TYR A 33 6.31 -2.37 9.76
CA TYR A 33 7.04 -3.26 8.89
C TYR A 33 8.42 -3.54 9.45
N TYR A 34 8.84 -4.80 9.31
CA TYR A 34 10.16 -5.28 9.73
C TYR A 34 10.76 -6.08 8.58
N ARG A 35 12.03 -5.84 8.31
CA ARG A 35 12.81 -6.71 7.42
C ARG A 35 13.38 -7.85 8.22
N ILE A 36 13.13 -9.06 7.78
CA ILE A 36 13.59 -10.30 8.38
C ILE A 36 14.73 -10.82 7.53
N HIS A 37 15.93 -10.84 8.11
CA HIS A 37 17.13 -11.35 7.47
C HIS A 37 17.32 -12.79 7.92
N VAL A 38 17.21 -13.73 7.00
CA VAL A 38 17.32 -15.17 7.26
C VAL A 38 18.76 -15.61 6.99
N LYS A 39 19.35 -16.29 7.96
CA LYS A 39 20.66 -16.89 7.77
C LYS A 39 20.54 -18.16 6.91
N LEU A 40 21.11 -18.10 5.74
CA LEU A 40 21.34 -19.29 4.91
C LEU A 40 22.64 -19.99 5.38
N ASP A 41 22.88 -21.23 4.93
CA ASP A 41 24.09 -21.98 5.27
C ASP A 41 25.37 -21.20 4.91
N GLU A 42 26.47 -21.44 5.63
CA GLU A 42 27.76 -20.71 5.51
C GLU A 42 28.34 -20.63 4.08
N HIS A 43 27.78 -21.38 3.15
CA HIS A 43 28.24 -21.46 1.76
C HIS A 43 27.40 -20.58 0.81
N ASP A 44 26.27 -20.08 1.26
CA ASP A 44 25.39 -19.22 0.46
C ASP A 44 25.75 -17.76 0.72
N LYS A 45 26.17 -17.04 -0.32
CA LYS A 45 26.55 -15.62 -0.22
C LYS A 45 25.34 -14.69 -0.32
N ASP A 46 24.19 -15.21 -0.71
CA ASP A 46 22.99 -14.43 -0.90
C ASP A 46 22.16 -14.42 0.38
N GLU A 47 21.92 -13.26 0.92
CA GLU A 47 21.05 -13.05 2.07
C GLU A 47 19.60 -13.15 1.62
N MET A 48 18.81 -14.05 2.22
CA MET A 48 17.38 -14.13 1.98
C MET A 48 16.65 -13.19 2.93
N THR A 49 15.81 -12.30 2.39
CA THR A 49 15.02 -11.38 3.20
C THR A 49 13.53 -11.54 2.95
N TYR A 50 12.75 -11.26 4.01
CA TYR A 50 11.29 -11.16 3.97
C TYR A 50 10.84 -9.86 4.62
N LEU A 51 9.61 -9.43 4.31
CA LEU A 51 8.95 -8.36 5.06
C LEU A 51 7.91 -8.97 5.99
N LEU A 52 8.00 -8.65 7.28
CA LEU A 52 6.92 -8.89 8.22
C LEU A 52 6.07 -7.63 8.32
N MET A 53 4.78 -7.76 8.03
CA MET A 53 3.77 -6.74 8.34
C MET A 53 3.12 -7.11 9.67
N ASP A 54 3.18 -6.18 10.63
CA ASP A 54 2.48 -6.20 11.91
C ASP A 54 1.33 -5.18 11.86
N ALA A 55 0.11 -5.66 11.73
CA ALA A 55 -1.13 -4.88 11.63
C ALA A 55 -2.05 -5.24 12.81
N PRO A 56 -2.04 -4.48 13.93
CA PRO A 56 -2.84 -4.79 15.10
C PRO A 56 -4.34 -4.91 14.75
N PRO A 57 -5.02 -6.03 15.06
CA PRO A 57 -6.39 -6.30 14.61
C PRO A 57 -7.46 -5.33 15.12
N ASP A 58 -7.18 -4.62 16.21
CA ASP A 58 -8.04 -3.57 16.77
C ASP A 58 -8.00 -2.26 15.96
N LYS A 59 -7.02 -2.11 15.05
CA LYS A 59 -6.78 -0.88 14.28
C LYS A 59 -6.71 -1.09 12.77
N GLU A 60 -6.38 -2.29 12.32
CA GLU A 60 -6.13 -2.60 10.91
C GLU A 60 -6.79 -3.92 10.51
N ARG A 61 -7.31 -3.98 9.29
CA ARG A 61 -7.93 -5.17 8.73
C ARG A 61 -7.00 -5.83 7.71
N VAL A 62 -6.32 -6.88 8.14
CA VAL A 62 -5.41 -7.67 7.29
C VAL A 62 -6.17 -8.43 6.20
N THR A 63 -7.42 -8.82 6.46
CA THR A 63 -8.28 -9.50 5.49
C THR A 63 -8.46 -8.71 4.19
N GLU A 64 -8.60 -7.39 4.29
CA GLU A 64 -8.74 -6.53 3.11
C GLU A 64 -7.45 -6.51 2.29
N PHE A 65 -6.29 -6.45 2.96
CA PHE A 65 -4.99 -6.53 2.28
C PHE A 65 -4.82 -7.84 1.52
N VAL A 66 -5.13 -8.97 2.17
CA VAL A 66 -5.03 -10.31 1.56
C VAL A 66 -5.99 -10.45 0.37
N ALA A 67 -7.23 -9.97 0.51
CA ALA A 67 -8.22 -10.00 -0.56
C ALA A 67 -7.77 -9.18 -1.78
N VAL A 68 -7.29 -7.95 -1.56
CA VAL A 68 -6.78 -7.09 -2.63
C VAL A 68 -5.56 -7.72 -3.30
N ALA A 69 -4.59 -8.23 -2.52
CA ALA A 69 -3.42 -8.90 -3.07
C ALA A 69 -3.81 -10.08 -3.97
N GLY A 70 -4.81 -10.88 -3.57
CA GLY A 70 -5.33 -11.99 -4.37
C GLY A 70 -5.98 -11.55 -5.68
N ILE A 71 -6.68 -10.40 -5.70
CA ILE A 71 -7.32 -9.86 -6.90
C ILE A 71 -6.29 -9.37 -7.93
N ILE A 72 -5.21 -8.73 -7.46
CA ILE A 72 -4.28 -8.06 -8.38
C ILE A 72 -3.05 -8.90 -8.74
N SER A 73 -2.76 -9.97 -8.01
CA SER A 73 -1.54 -10.79 -8.17
C SER A 73 -1.39 -11.47 -9.54
N ASP A 74 -2.51 -11.79 -10.21
CA ASP A 74 -2.48 -12.41 -11.53
C ASP A 74 -2.09 -11.44 -12.65
N ALA A 75 -2.25 -10.15 -12.45
CA ALA A 75 -2.00 -9.12 -13.44
C ALA A 75 -0.80 -8.23 -13.11
N LEU A 76 -0.46 -8.10 -11.83
CA LEU A 76 0.58 -7.22 -11.35
C LEU A 76 1.61 -7.98 -10.52
N ASN A 77 2.86 -7.55 -10.60
CA ASN A 77 3.89 -8.01 -9.69
C ASN A 77 3.69 -7.36 -8.32
N VAL A 78 3.20 -8.14 -7.36
CA VAL A 78 2.97 -7.73 -5.98
C VAL A 78 3.68 -8.71 -5.04
N PRO A 79 4.08 -8.29 -3.83
CA PRO A 79 4.73 -9.19 -2.88
C PRO A 79 3.90 -10.44 -2.60
N ASN A 80 4.45 -11.61 -2.82
CA ASN A 80 3.81 -12.86 -2.44
C ASN A 80 3.61 -12.92 -0.91
N ILE A 81 2.44 -13.42 -0.48
CA ILE A 81 2.17 -13.70 0.93
C ILE A 81 2.72 -15.09 1.23
N ILE A 82 3.84 -15.17 1.96
CA ILE A 82 4.53 -16.41 2.30
C ILE A 82 3.83 -17.14 3.45
N ALA A 83 3.40 -16.37 4.46
CA ALA A 83 2.65 -16.88 5.61
C ALA A 83 1.72 -15.80 6.17
N GLN A 84 0.66 -16.23 6.86
CA GLN A 84 -0.31 -15.30 7.44
C GLN A 84 -0.90 -15.81 8.76
N ASP A 85 -1.14 -14.89 9.69
CA ASP A 85 -1.99 -15.08 10.87
C ASP A 85 -3.00 -13.92 10.90
N ILE A 86 -4.14 -14.12 10.25
CA ILE A 86 -5.21 -13.10 10.11
C ILE A 86 -5.73 -12.68 11.49
N THR A 87 -5.85 -13.64 12.42
CA THR A 87 -6.41 -13.38 13.75
C THR A 87 -5.52 -12.45 14.56
N LYS A 88 -4.21 -12.60 14.42
CA LYS A 88 -3.23 -11.76 15.11
C LYS A 88 -2.74 -10.60 14.24
N GLY A 89 -3.09 -10.56 12.95
CA GLY A 89 -2.72 -9.49 12.04
C GLY A 89 -1.24 -9.49 11.65
N PHE A 90 -0.66 -10.68 11.42
CA PHE A 90 0.70 -10.82 10.91
C PHE A 90 0.71 -11.38 9.49
N LEU A 91 1.48 -10.75 8.60
CA LEU A 91 1.80 -11.32 7.29
C LEU A 91 3.32 -11.37 7.10
N LEU A 92 3.81 -12.50 6.60
CA LEU A 92 5.17 -12.62 6.09
C LEU A 92 5.10 -12.51 4.57
N LEU A 93 5.77 -11.51 4.02
CA LEU A 93 5.69 -11.12 2.61
C LEU A 93 7.04 -11.28 1.92
N GLN A 94 7.02 -11.48 0.62
CA GLN A 94 8.20 -11.33 -0.23
C GLN A 94 8.79 -9.93 -0.07
N ASP A 95 10.11 -9.83 0.00
CA ASP A 95 10.83 -8.56 0.08
C ASP A 95 11.37 -8.18 -1.30
N PHE A 96 10.86 -7.10 -1.89
CA PHE A 96 11.36 -6.53 -3.15
C PHE A 96 12.63 -5.68 -2.98
N GLY A 97 13.16 -5.59 -1.76
CA GLY A 97 14.36 -4.81 -1.47
C GLY A 97 14.05 -3.36 -1.08
N THR A 98 14.88 -2.42 -1.53
CA THR A 98 14.80 -1.02 -1.09
C THR A 98 14.71 -0.02 -2.24
N THR A 99 14.63 -0.49 -3.49
CA THR A 99 14.68 0.38 -4.67
C THR A 99 13.28 0.83 -5.05
N GLU A 100 12.88 1.99 -4.54
CA GLU A 100 11.66 2.68 -4.96
C GLU A 100 11.86 3.38 -6.30
N PHE A 101 10.79 3.51 -7.09
CA PHE A 101 10.82 4.32 -8.31
C PHE A 101 11.18 5.79 -8.04
N SER A 102 10.84 6.30 -6.86
CA SER A 102 11.26 7.64 -6.44
C SER A 102 12.78 7.82 -6.42
N HIS A 103 13.53 6.79 -6.02
CA HIS A 103 15.00 6.77 -6.03
C HIS A 103 15.51 6.67 -7.46
N LEU A 104 14.97 5.74 -8.27
CA LEU A 104 15.37 5.58 -9.67
C LEU A 104 15.20 6.87 -10.46
N ILE A 105 14.04 7.53 -10.35
CA ILE A 105 13.75 8.80 -11.05
C ILE A 105 14.70 9.91 -10.62
N LYS A 106 15.10 9.94 -9.34
CA LYS A 106 16.02 10.94 -8.79
C LYS A 106 17.45 10.72 -9.26
N ASP A 107 17.91 9.45 -9.23
CA ASP A 107 19.31 9.09 -9.41
C ASP A 107 19.66 8.87 -10.89
N ASP A 108 18.69 8.47 -11.72
CA ASP A 108 18.83 8.23 -13.16
C ASP A 108 17.81 9.03 -13.97
N LYS A 109 18.07 10.32 -14.08
CA LYS A 109 17.19 11.25 -14.80
C LYS A 109 17.13 11.00 -16.30
N GLU A 110 18.13 10.38 -16.88
CA GLU A 110 18.17 10.07 -18.32
C GLU A 110 17.09 9.04 -18.68
N ASN A 111 16.86 8.07 -17.79
CA ASN A 111 15.85 7.03 -17.96
C ASN A 111 14.50 7.33 -17.27
N MET A 112 14.30 8.54 -16.76
CA MET A 112 13.07 8.91 -16.07
C MET A 112 11.79 8.61 -16.89
N ALA A 113 11.83 8.86 -18.21
CA ALA A 113 10.71 8.58 -19.10
C ALA A 113 10.39 7.08 -19.17
N LEU A 114 11.41 6.21 -19.13
CA LEU A 114 11.25 4.75 -19.11
C LEU A 114 10.57 4.29 -17.82
N TYR A 115 10.99 4.81 -16.66
CA TYR A 115 10.37 4.47 -15.39
C TYR A 115 8.88 4.88 -15.34
N TYR A 116 8.54 6.07 -15.82
CA TYR A 116 7.14 6.48 -15.92
C TYR A 116 6.35 5.64 -16.92
N GLN A 117 6.96 5.22 -18.02
CA GLN A 117 6.31 4.32 -18.97
C GLN A 117 5.98 2.96 -18.31
N GLN A 118 6.93 2.36 -17.58
CA GLN A 118 6.70 1.11 -16.85
C GLN A 118 5.58 1.24 -15.80
N ALA A 119 5.59 2.34 -15.06
CA ALA A 119 4.52 2.64 -14.10
C ALA A 119 3.16 2.77 -14.80
N TYR A 120 3.09 3.49 -15.92
CA TYR A 120 1.88 3.67 -16.71
C TYR A 120 1.35 2.35 -17.27
N GLU A 121 2.21 1.50 -17.82
CA GLU A 121 1.84 0.18 -18.33
C GLU A 121 1.27 -0.72 -17.22
N THR A 122 1.85 -0.64 -16.03
CA THR A 122 1.36 -1.36 -14.85
C THR A 122 -0.01 -0.83 -14.40
N LEU A 123 -0.21 0.50 -14.42
CA LEU A 123 -1.51 1.10 -14.12
C LEU A 123 -2.59 0.67 -15.11
N ILE A 124 -2.26 0.59 -16.41
CA ILE A 124 -3.19 0.10 -17.43
C ILE A 124 -3.57 -1.36 -17.15
N LYS A 125 -2.63 -2.23 -16.76
CA LYS A 125 -2.95 -3.62 -16.39
C LYS A 125 -3.93 -3.66 -15.22
N LEU A 126 -3.73 -2.84 -14.18
CA LEU A 126 -4.65 -2.73 -13.06
C LEU A 126 -6.06 -2.31 -13.52
N GLN A 127 -6.16 -1.29 -14.36
CA GLN A 127 -7.42 -0.76 -14.86
C GLN A 127 -8.17 -1.71 -15.81
N ASN A 128 -7.47 -2.65 -16.42
CA ASN A 128 -8.05 -3.68 -17.28
C ASN A 128 -8.51 -4.95 -16.54
N LEU A 129 -8.29 -5.03 -15.22
CA LEU A 129 -8.84 -6.13 -14.43
C LEU A 129 -10.37 -6.11 -14.43
N ASP A 130 -10.98 -7.29 -14.26
CA ASP A 130 -12.43 -7.38 -14.08
C ASP A 130 -12.87 -6.58 -12.85
N THR A 131 -13.84 -5.70 -13.03
CA THR A 131 -14.43 -4.91 -11.96
C THR A 131 -15.51 -5.66 -11.16
N ASN A 132 -15.89 -6.87 -11.60
CA ASN A 132 -16.82 -7.73 -10.87
C ASN A 132 -16.11 -8.50 -9.74
N VAL A 133 -15.51 -7.75 -8.82
CA VAL A 133 -14.74 -8.24 -7.68
C VAL A 133 -15.32 -7.68 -6.39
N ASP A 134 -15.10 -8.39 -5.28
CA ASP A 134 -15.55 -7.96 -3.95
C ASP A 134 -14.61 -6.89 -3.38
N LEU A 135 -14.69 -5.69 -3.95
CA LEU A 135 -14.01 -4.49 -3.45
C LEU A 135 -15.05 -3.41 -3.10
N PRO A 136 -14.81 -2.64 -2.03
CA PRO A 136 -15.66 -1.49 -1.72
C PRO A 136 -15.70 -0.50 -2.90
N ALA A 137 -16.92 -0.06 -3.25
CA ALA A 137 -17.09 0.95 -4.29
C ALA A 137 -16.40 2.27 -3.90
N TYR A 138 -15.87 2.95 -4.91
CA TYR A 138 -15.39 4.33 -4.77
C TYR A 138 -16.51 5.27 -5.21
N ASP A 139 -17.55 5.29 -4.37
CA ASP A 139 -18.82 5.93 -4.62
C ASP A 139 -18.86 7.41 -4.17
N ASP A 140 -20.03 8.02 -4.27
CA ASP A 140 -20.26 9.42 -3.90
C ASP A 140 -19.93 9.70 -2.44
N ASP A 141 -20.31 8.78 -1.54
CA ASP A 141 -20.07 8.93 -0.11
C ASP A 141 -18.56 8.92 0.17
N LYS A 142 -17.83 7.97 -0.44
CA LYS A 142 -16.39 7.88 -0.30
C LYS A 142 -15.66 9.11 -0.85
N LEU A 143 -16.07 9.59 -2.04
CA LEU A 143 -15.52 10.82 -2.62
C LEU A 143 -15.80 12.04 -1.75
N ASN A 144 -17.02 12.14 -1.23
CA ASN A 144 -17.42 13.25 -0.34
C ASN A 144 -16.60 13.22 0.97
N ASP A 145 -16.41 12.05 1.58
CA ASP A 145 -15.61 11.91 2.80
C ASP A 145 -14.16 12.37 2.59
N GLU A 146 -13.55 11.96 1.47
CA GLU A 146 -12.18 12.38 1.15
C GLU A 146 -12.07 13.88 0.86
N MET A 147 -13.02 14.46 0.17
CA MET A 147 -13.06 15.92 -0.04
C MET A 147 -13.29 16.68 1.28
N ASN A 148 -14.06 16.13 2.20
CA ASN A 148 -14.31 16.75 3.50
C ASN A 148 -13.05 16.87 4.37
N LEU A 149 -12.01 16.06 4.14
CA LEU A 149 -10.74 16.21 4.84
C LEU A 149 -10.14 17.62 4.66
N PHE A 150 -10.36 18.25 3.51
CA PHE A 150 -9.92 19.62 3.28
C PHE A 150 -10.59 20.61 4.27
N SER A 151 -11.91 20.58 4.36
CA SER A 151 -12.65 21.50 5.24
C SER A 151 -12.52 21.14 6.72
N GLN A 152 -12.39 19.85 7.05
CA GLN A 152 -12.34 19.38 8.44
C GLN A 152 -10.94 19.45 9.07
N TRP A 153 -9.88 19.35 8.27
CA TRP A 153 -8.51 19.29 8.77
C TRP A 153 -7.62 20.41 8.25
N PHE A 154 -7.60 20.64 6.92
CA PHE A 154 -6.68 21.62 6.35
C PHE A 154 -7.08 23.06 6.68
N LEU A 155 -8.34 23.42 6.55
CA LEU A 155 -8.80 24.78 6.86
C LEU A 155 -8.61 25.15 8.34
N PRO A 156 -8.96 24.31 9.33
CA PRO A 156 -8.63 24.55 10.73
C PRO A 156 -7.11 24.66 10.98
N TYR A 157 -6.30 23.82 10.32
CA TYR A 157 -4.83 23.87 10.46
C TYR A 157 -4.25 25.23 10.05
N ILE A 158 -4.80 25.88 9.03
CA ILE A 158 -4.38 27.21 8.60
C ILE A 158 -5.21 28.34 9.22
N ASN A 159 -6.05 28.05 10.23
CA ASN A 159 -6.92 28.98 10.95
C ASN A 159 -7.94 29.70 10.03
N VAL A 160 -8.43 29.02 9.01
CA VAL A 160 -9.53 29.50 8.16
C VAL A 160 -10.84 28.89 8.62
N VAL A 161 -11.84 29.73 8.80
CA VAL A 161 -13.22 29.35 9.10
C VAL A 161 -14.09 29.80 7.93
N LEU A 162 -14.85 28.85 7.35
CA LEU A 162 -15.79 29.17 6.26
C LEU A 162 -16.96 29.97 6.80
N THR A 163 -17.43 30.94 6.01
CA THR A 163 -18.74 31.56 6.22
C THR A 163 -19.85 30.63 5.73
N ALA A 164 -21.09 30.92 6.07
CA ALA A 164 -22.23 30.12 5.58
C ALA A 164 -22.32 30.10 4.04
N ASP A 165 -21.97 31.21 3.39
CA ASP A 165 -21.94 31.31 1.93
C ASP A 165 -20.79 30.46 1.33
N ASP A 166 -19.62 30.43 1.99
CA ASP A 166 -18.48 29.59 1.59
C ASP A 166 -18.80 28.09 1.76
N GLU A 167 -19.47 27.71 2.85
CA GLU A 167 -19.93 26.33 3.06
C GLU A 167 -20.89 25.89 1.96
N LEU A 168 -21.86 26.74 1.59
CA LEU A 168 -22.80 26.46 0.49
C LEU A 168 -22.06 26.28 -0.83
N LEU A 169 -21.11 27.17 -1.14
CA LEU A 169 -20.30 27.09 -2.36
C LEU A 169 -19.43 25.81 -2.36
N TRP A 170 -18.84 25.45 -1.21
CA TRP A 170 -18.06 24.24 -1.06
C TRP A 170 -18.88 22.97 -1.34
N GLU A 171 -20.10 22.88 -0.80
CA GLU A 171 -21.01 21.78 -1.07
C GLU A 171 -21.42 21.69 -2.56
N GLN A 172 -21.68 22.82 -3.21
CA GLN A 172 -21.97 22.84 -4.64
C GLN A 172 -20.77 22.37 -5.48
N LEU A 173 -19.56 22.83 -5.14
CA LEU A 173 -18.32 22.42 -5.81
C LEU A 173 -18.08 20.91 -5.66
N LYS A 174 -18.20 20.36 -4.43
CA LYS A 174 -18.06 18.91 -4.18
C LYS A 174 -19.03 18.12 -5.05
N LYS A 175 -20.31 18.51 -5.06
CA LYS A 175 -21.34 17.84 -5.86
C LYS A 175 -20.98 17.82 -7.35
N GLN A 176 -20.48 18.94 -7.88
CA GLN A 176 -20.07 19.02 -9.29
C GLN A 176 -18.89 18.09 -9.57
N VAL A 177 -17.85 18.12 -8.74
CA VAL A 177 -16.66 17.27 -8.89
C VAL A 177 -17.02 15.79 -8.79
N ILE A 178 -17.85 15.40 -7.80
CA ILE A 178 -18.32 14.03 -7.64
C ILE A 178 -19.08 13.57 -8.89
N THR A 179 -19.98 14.41 -9.40
CA THR A 179 -20.74 14.10 -10.62
C THR A 179 -19.80 13.86 -11.82
N ASP A 180 -18.80 14.71 -12.00
CA ASP A 180 -17.85 14.59 -13.11
C ASP A 180 -16.97 13.35 -12.98
N VAL A 181 -16.52 13.03 -11.76
CA VAL A 181 -15.75 11.80 -11.48
C VAL A 181 -16.60 10.55 -11.70
N GLN A 182 -17.85 10.54 -11.24
CA GLN A 182 -18.75 9.39 -11.38
C GLN A 182 -19.17 9.10 -12.82
N ASN A 183 -19.09 10.08 -13.70
CA ASN A 183 -19.33 9.89 -15.14
C ASN A 183 -18.15 9.26 -15.90
N GLN A 184 -17.00 9.04 -15.26
CA GLN A 184 -15.86 8.36 -15.86
C GLN A 184 -16.07 6.83 -15.91
N PRO A 185 -15.39 6.13 -16.82
CA PRO A 185 -15.40 4.67 -16.83
C PRO A 185 -14.98 4.09 -15.48
N LYS A 186 -15.67 3.04 -15.03
CA LYS A 186 -15.37 2.38 -13.76
C LYS A 186 -14.25 1.36 -13.96
N VAL A 187 -13.22 1.48 -13.15
CA VAL A 187 -12.03 0.61 -13.14
C VAL A 187 -11.61 0.35 -11.70
N ILE A 188 -10.73 -0.64 -11.48
CA ILE A 188 -10.08 -0.81 -10.18
C ILE A 188 -9.11 0.35 -9.96
N VAL A 189 -9.26 1.05 -8.83
CA VAL A 189 -8.48 2.23 -8.47
C VAL A 189 -7.51 1.91 -7.36
N HIS A 190 -6.21 2.17 -7.56
CA HIS A 190 -5.17 1.96 -6.55
C HIS A 190 -5.27 2.94 -5.37
N ARG A 191 -5.79 4.15 -5.59
CA ARG A 191 -6.00 5.25 -4.63
C ARG A 191 -4.73 5.98 -4.18
N ASP A 192 -3.57 5.34 -4.23
CA ASP A 192 -2.30 5.95 -3.80
C ASP A 192 -1.14 5.53 -4.74
N TYR A 193 -1.37 5.69 -6.07
CA TYR A 193 -0.42 5.29 -7.11
C TYR A 193 0.60 6.40 -7.37
N HIS A 194 1.77 6.27 -6.77
CA HIS A 194 2.88 7.20 -6.94
C HIS A 194 4.24 6.51 -6.77
N SER A 195 5.32 7.20 -7.17
CA SER A 195 6.67 6.62 -7.28
C SER A 195 7.27 6.06 -5.98
N ARG A 196 6.78 6.45 -4.80
CA ARG A 196 7.22 5.89 -3.52
C ARG A 196 6.56 4.56 -3.19
N ASN A 197 5.38 4.28 -3.79
CA ASN A 197 4.64 3.04 -3.61
C ASN A 197 4.90 2.03 -4.74
N LEU A 198 5.80 2.37 -5.65
CA LEU A 198 6.26 1.49 -6.72
C LEU A 198 7.71 1.10 -6.45
N MET A 199 8.01 -0.18 -6.58
CA MET A 199 9.33 -0.73 -6.37
C MET A 199 9.81 -1.47 -7.61
N GLN A 200 11.13 -1.44 -7.84
CA GLN A 200 11.73 -2.31 -8.82
C GLN A 200 11.95 -3.69 -8.18
N ASP A 201 11.36 -4.72 -8.77
CA ASP A 201 11.68 -6.08 -8.40
C ASP A 201 12.99 -6.51 -9.09
N LYS A 202 14.00 -6.79 -8.31
CA LYS A 202 15.31 -7.23 -8.81
C LYS A 202 15.28 -8.62 -9.47
N ALA A 203 14.23 -9.40 -9.23
CA ALA A 203 14.08 -10.74 -9.79
C ALA A 203 13.38 -10.74 -11.15
N SER A 204 12.84 -9.60 -11.61
CA SER A 204 12.07 -9.45 -12.85
C SER A 204 12.80 -8.59 -13.90
N ASP A 205 14.11 -8.76 -14.05
CA ASP A 205 14.88 -8.15 -15.16
C ASP A 205 14.46 -8.69 -16.53
#